data_3818162720a6866cb8b9e3120b41a0ed
#
_entry.id   3818162720a6866cb8b9e3120b41a0ed
#
_cell.length_a   1.000
_cell.length_b   1.000
_cell.length_c   1.000
_cell.angle_alpha   90.00
_cell.angle_beta   90.00
_cell.angle_gamma   90.00
#
_symmetry.space_group_name_H-M   'P 1'
#
loop_
_entity.id
_entity.type
_entity.pdbx_description
1 polymer ?
#
loop_
_entity_poly.entity_id
_entity_poly.type
_entity_poly.pdbx_seq_one_letter_code
_entity_poly.pdbx_strand_id
1 'polypeptide(L)'
;RGLGDVYKRQPNRLTVYGNEAVKTFYQRAFDLEGRQDDTRLHYQVIQPYKCFTIANYTIYPLPAQHGNFSEDCFIFVIDDGKDAFLSTHDTGYFTSEMFEYLEKSHLLLSIVSLDCTSQTNETGNSHMNWEENLKLIAELKERKLVTDKTIYVANHFSHNGGLSYAEMAALSQKHEIITSYDGLEILT
;
A
#
# COMPACT_ATOMS: atom_id res chain seq x y z
N ARG A 1 -19.69 -5.94 15.59
CA ARG A 1 -18.75 -5.90 16.75
C ARG A 1 -17.61 -4.98 16.33
N GLY A 2 -17.52 -3.80 16.94
CA GLY A 2 -16.55 -2.78 16.55
C GLY A 2 -15.11 -3.09 17.01
N LEU A 3 -14.16 -2.35 16.48
CA LEU A 3 -12.74 -2.36 16.89
C LEU A 3 -12.55 -2.32 18.42
N GLY A 4 -13.47 -1.69 19.16
CA GLY A 4 -13.48 -1.61 20.60
C GLY A 4 -13.47 -2.96 21.35
N ASP A 5 -13.97 -4.05 20.73
CA ASP A 5 -13.96 -5.37 21.37
C ASP A 5 -12.64 -6.14 21.14
N VAL A 6 -11.86 -5.77 20.14
CA VAL A 6 -10.60 -6.45 19.80
C VAL A 6 -9.48 -5.97 20.72
N TYR A 7 -9.32 -4.67 20.90
CA TYR A 7 -8.21 -4.14 21.74
C TYR A 7 -8.42 -4.38 23.25
N LYS A 8 -9.68 -4.51 23.70
CA LYS A 8 -9.98 -4.83 25.12
C LYS A 8 -9.46 -6.20 25.57
N ARG A 9 -9.20 -7.09 24.60
CA ARG A 9 -8.73 -8.46 24.85
C ARG A 9 -7.22 -8.64 24.70
N GLN A 10 -6.52 -7.62 24.18
CA GLN A 10 -5.08 -7.72 23.97
C GLN A 10 -4.32 -7.29 25.23
N PRO A 11 -3.35 -8.11 25.68
CA PRO A 11 -2.52 -7.79 26.84
C PRO A 11 -1.53 -6.66 26.54
N ASN A 12 -1.22 -6.39 25.27
CA ASN A 12 -0.23 -5.41 24.85
C ASN A 12 -0.91 -4.15 24.27
N ARG A 13 -0.25 -3.02 24.42
CA ARG A 13 -0.66 -1.75 23.82
C ARG A 13 -0.61 -1.86 22.30
N LEU A 14 -1.71 -1.53 21.64
CA LEU A 14 -1.78 -1.43 20.18
C LEU A 14 -1.46 0.01 19.76
N THR A 15 -0.59 0.17 18.77
CA THR A 15 -0.32 1.47 18.14
C THR A 15 -0.99 1.53 16.78
N VAL A 16 -1.78 2.58 16.56
CA VAL A 16 -2.36 2.92 15.25
C VAL A 16 -1.51 4.01 14.63
N TYR A 17 -1.04 3.79 13.43
CA TYR A 17 -0.25 4.77 12.67
C TYR A 17 -1.12 5.39 11.58
N GLY A 18 -1.06 6.70 11.44
CA GLY A 18 -1.79 7.43 10.41
C GLY A 18 -1.45 8.92 10.41
N ASN A 19 -1.98 9.68 9.48
CA ASN A 19 -1.79 11.11 9.40
C ASN A 19 -2.68 11.89 10.37
N GLU A 20 -2.60 13.22 10.37
CA GLU A 20 -3.42 14.09 11.25
C GLU A 20 -4.92 14.04 10.89
N ALA A 21 -5.27 13.83 9.63
CA ALA A 21 -6.67 13.71 9.22
C ALA A 21 -7.30 12.43 9.81
N VAL A 22 -6.61 11.29 9.68
CA VAL A 22 -7.05 10.01 10.28
C VAL A 22 -7.09 10.10 11.80
N LYS A 23 -6.17 10.82 12.44
CA LYS A 23 -6.20 11.09 13.89
C LYS A 23 -7.50 11.74 14.33
N THR A 24 -8.03 12.65 13.53
CA THR A 24 -9.32 13.30 13.83
C THR A 24 -10.47 12.28 13.86
N PHE A 25 -10.50 11.34 12.91
CA PHE A 25 -11.52 10.26 12.91
C PHE A 25 -11.31 9.29 14.07
N TYR A 26 -10.05 8.94 14.35
CA TYR A 26 -9.68 8.13 15.49
C TYR A 26 -10.20 8.75 16.80
N GLN A 27 -9.95 10.05 17.02
CA GLN A 27 -10.41 10.75 18.22
C GLN A 27 -11.94 10.78 18.31
N ARG A 28 -12.63 11.09 17.21
CA ARG A 28 -14.11 11.07 17.17
C ARG A 28 -14.70 9.71 17.53
N ALA A 29 -14.06 8.62 17.13
CA ALA A 29 -14.52 7.28 17.49
C ALA A 29 -14.48 7.06 19.02
N PHE A 30 -13.48 7.57 19.72
CA PHE A 30 -13.41 7.52 21.18
C PHE A 30 -14.44 8.44 21.84
N ASP A 31 -14.64 9.63 21.31
CA ASP A 31 -15.63 10.57 21.84
C ASP A 31 -17.05 9.97 21.78
N LEU A 32 -17.37 9.24 20.71
CA LEU A 32 -18.64 8.54 20.57
C LEU A 32 -18.79 7.36 21.56
N GLU A 33 -17.70 6.66 21.86
CA GLU A 33 -17.72 5.56 22.83
C GLU A 33 -17.60 6.02 24.29
N GLY A 34 -17.33 7.31 24.53
CA GLY A 34 -17.21 7.92 25.86
C GLY A 34 -16.03 7.39 26.69
N ARG A 35 -15.04 6.77 26.06
CA ARG A 35 -13.85 6.22 26.74
C ARG A 35 -12.63 6.32 25.84
N GLN A 36 -11.64 7.06 26.30
CA GLN A 36 -10.29 7.00 25.78
C GLN A 36 -9.42 6.18 26.73
N ASP A 37 -8.79 5.11 26.23
CA ASP A 37 -7.88 4.28 27.01
C ASP A 37 -6.49 4.26 26.32
N ASP A 38 -5.72 5.31 26.59
CA ASP A 38 -4.37 5.49 26.04
C ASP A 38 -3.37 4.44 26.54
N THR A 39 -3.74 3.66 27.57
CA THR A 39 -2.89 2.58 28.07
C THR A 39 -2.91 1.38 27.15
N ARG A 40 -3.99 1.18 26.39
CA ARG A 40 -4.18 0.04 25.49
C ARG A 40 -4.10 0.41 24.02
N LEU A 41 -4.49 1.61 23.67
CA LEU A 41 -4.53 2.08 22.29
C LEU A 41 -3.84 3.44 22.20
N HIS A 42 -2.88 3.55 21.31
CA HIS A 42 -2.10 4.77 21.09
C HIS A 42 -2.14 5.15 19.60
N TYR A 43 -2.25 6.44 19.32
CA TYR A 43 -2.15 6.95 17.97
C TYR A 43 -0.79 7.63 17.75
N GLN A 44 -0.09 7.17 16.71
CA GLN A 44 1.16 7.74 16.28
C GLN A 44 0.97 8.43 14.93
N VAL A 45 1.19 9.75 14.89
CA VAL A 45 1.15 10.50 13.64
C VAL A 45 2.38 10.15 12.79
N ILE A 46 2.13 9.83 11.52
CA ILE A 46 3.15 9.65 10.48
C ILE A 46 3.00 10.72 9.41
N GLN A 47 4.08 10.98 8.69
CA GLN A 47 4.13 11.97 7.64
C GLN A 47 4.66 11.36 6.35
N PRO A 48 4.21 11.84 5.17
CA PRO A 48 4.75 11.37 3.91
C PRO A 48 6.25 11.62 3.84
N TYR A 49 6.97 10.74 3.18
CA TYR A 49 8.41 10.81 2.98
C TYR A 49 9.26 10.82 4.25
N LYS A 50 8.69 10.47 5.40
CA LYS A 50 9.43 10.31 6.67
C LYS A 50 9.33 8.87 7.13
N CYS A 51 10.40 8.11 6.88
CA CYS A 51 10.47 6.73 7.34
C CYS A 51 10.47 6.64 8.87
N PHE A 52 9.96 5.53 9.38
CA PHE A 52 9.95 5.19 10.79
C PHE A 52 10.09 3.68 10.97
N THR A 53 10.40 3.24 12.18
CA THR A 53 10.60 1.81 12.47
C THR A 53 9.48 1.25 13.33
N ILE A 54 9.06 0.02 13.01
CA ILE A 54 8.17 -0.81 13.82
C ILE A 54 8.84 -2.17 13.98
N ALA A 55 9.22 -2.54 15.19
CA ALA A 55 9.98 -3.75 15.45
C ALA A 55 11.24 -3.82 14.55
N ASN A 56 11.34 -4.81 13.68
CA ASN A 56 12.46 -5.01 12.77
C ASN A 56 12.22 -4.43 11.37
N TYR A 57 11.11 -3.71 11.16
CA TYR A 57 10.75 -3.17 9.85
C TYR A 57 11.00 -1.67 9.81
N THR A 58 11.50 -1.19 8.69
CA THR A 58 11.49 0.23 8.32
C THR A 58 10.32 0.48 7.38
N ILE A 59 9.48 1.45 7.70
CA ILE A 59 8.29 1.80 6.94
C ILE A 59 8.52 3.13 6.25
N TYR A 60 8.28 3.18 4.94
CA TYR A 60 8.42 4.38 4.12
C TYR A 60 7.03 4.78 3.60
N PRO A 61 6.36 5.76 4.22
CA PRO A 61 5.08 6.26 3.74
C PRO A 61 5.29 7.18 2.53
N LEU A 62 4.55 6.90 1.45
CA LEU A 62 4.45 7.77 0.28
C LEU A 62 3.01 8.28 0.16
N PRO A 63 2.79 9.51 -0.29
CA PRO A 63 1.44 10.00 -0.54
C PRO A 63 0.81 9.20 -1.67
N ALA A 64 -0.42 8.72 -1.47
CA ALA A 64 -1.18 8.04 -2.50
C ALA A 64 -1.95 9.06 -3.34
N GLN A 65 -2.02 8.85 -4.65
CA GLN A 65 -2.90 9.59 -5.54
C GLN A 65 -4.30 8.98 -5.48
N HIS A 66 -5.10 9.31 -4.43
CA HIS A 66 -6.39 8.68 -4.20
C HIS A 66 -7.49 9.70 -3.90
N GLY A 67 -8.45 9.82 -4.82
CA GLY A 67 -9.58 10.74 -4.69
C GLY A 67 -9.19 12.21 -4.62
N ASN A 68 -10.07 13.03 -4.02
CA ASN A 68 -9.85 14.47 -3.86
C ASN A 68 -8.96 14.82 -2.64
N PHE A 69 -8.48 13.82 -1.91
CA PHE A 69 -7.72 13.96 -0.68
C PHE A 69 -6.37 13.24 -0.78
N SER A 70 -5.69 13.37 -1.93
CA SER A 70 -4.44 12.68 -2.22
C SER A 70 -3.33 12.93 -1.18
N GLU A 71 -3.34 14.08 -0.51
CA GLU A 71 -2.37 14.39 0.55
C GLU A 71 -2.64 13.64 1.86
N ASP A 72 -3.84 13.08 2.03
CA ASP A 72 -4.30 12.41 3.24
C ASP A 72 -4.27 10.88 3.16
N CYS A 73 -3.90 10.32 2.00
CA CYS A 73 -3.80 8.88 1.79
C CYS A 73 -2.33 8.46 1.64
N PHE A 74 -2.02 7.26 2.11
CA PHE A 74 -0.66 6.72 2.03
C PHE A 74 -0.64 5.33 1.39
N ILE A 75 0.39 5.10 0.59
CA ILE A 75 0.93 3.78 0.27
C ILE A 75 2.27 3.60 1.00
N PHE A 76 2.77 2.37 1.08
CA PHE A 76 3.91 2.06 1.91
C PHE A 76 4.94 1.18 1.22
N VAL A 77 6.23 1.47 1.47
CA VAL A 77 7.26 0.44 1.39
C VAL A 77 7.52 -0.09 2.79
N ILE A 78 7.59 -1.40 2.92
CA ILE A 78 7.93 -2.12 4.14
C ILE A 78 9.23 -2.88 3.88
N ASP A 79 10.27 -2.55 4.64
CA ASP A 79 11.60 -3.09 4.50
C ASP A 79 12.00 -3.82 5.80
N ASP A 80 12.39 -5.08 5.70
CA ASP A 80 12.88 -5.89 6.84
C ASP A 80 14.42 -5.91 6.95
N GLY A 81 15.08 -5.13 6.10
CA GLY A 81 16.55 -5.06 5.98
C GLY A 81 17.13 -6.08 5.01
N LYS A 82 16.33 -6.98 4.45
CA LYS A 82 16.70 -7.95 3.42
C LYS A 82 15.82 -7.80 2.19
N ASP A 83 14.52 -7.72 2.38
CA ASP A 83 13.51 -7.62 1.36
C ASP A 83 12.64 -6.38 1.57
N ALA A 84 12.39 -5.62 0.51
CA ALA A 84 11.52 -4.46 0.51
C ALA A 84 10.24 -4.74 -0.30
N PHE A 85 9.10 -4.56 0.33
CA PHE A 85 7.76 -4.74 -0.24
C PHE A 85 7.10 -3.38 -0.48
N LEU A 86 6.78 -3.06 -1.73
CA LEU A 86 5.99 -1.89 -2.10
C LEU A 86 4.52 -2.29 -2.29
N SER A 87 3.64 -1.72 -1.49
CA SER A 87 2.18 -1.84 -1.62
C SER A 87 1.62 -0.58 -2.26
N THR A 88 1.05 -0.70 -3.47
CA THR A 88 0.48 0.44 -4.22
C THR A 88 -1.04 0.47 -4.23
N HIS A 89 -1.70 -0.16 -3.24
CA HIS A 89 -3.16 -0.23 -3.21
C HIS A 89 -3.76 1.15 -2.91
N ASP A 90 -4.86 1.46 -3.57
CA ASP A 90 -5.55 2.75 -3.47
C ASP A 90 -4.66 3.93 -3.88
N THR A 91 -4.04 3.83 -5.06
CA THR A 91 -3.33 4.95 -5.66
C THR A 91 -3.42 4.94 -7.19
N GLY A 92 -3.48 6.13 -7.77
CA GLY A 92 -3.19 6.35 -9.18
C GLY A 92 -1.68 6.31 -9.45
N TYR A 93 -1.31 6.73 -10.66
CA TYR A 93 0.08 6.69 -11.11
C TYR A 93 1.00 7.56 -10.25
N PHE A 94 2.22 7.13 -10.06
CA PHE A 94 3.22 7.80 -9.21
C PHE A 94 3.62 9.16 -9.74
N THR A 95 3.82 10.11 -8.85
CA THR A 95 4.42 11.41 -9.16
C THR A 95 5.94 11.31 -9.26
N SER A 96 6.57 12.29 -9.90
CA SER A 96 8.03 12.37 -9.96
C SER A 96 8.67 12.39 -8.58
N GLU A 97 8.04 13.07 -7.62
CA GLU A 97 8.53 13.17 -6.24
C GLU A 97 8.56 11.81 -5.53
N MET A 98 7.56 10.95 -5.77
CA MET A 98 7.53 9.59 -5.21
C MET A 98 8.71 8.76 -5.74
N PHE A 99 8.98 8.81 -7.03
CA PHE A 99 10.13 8.13 -7.63
C PHE A 99 11.45 8.67 -7.09
N GLU A 100 11.63 10.00 -7.01
CA GLU A 100 12.83 10.60 -6.45
C GLU A 100 13.07 10.21 -4.99
N TYR A 101 12.00 10.08 -4.20
CA TYR A 101 12.10 9.62 -2.83
C TYR A 101 12.57 8.17 -2.75
N LEU A 102 12.01 7.29 -3.58
CA LEU A 102 12.44 5.89 -3.65
C LEU A 102 13.90 5.78 -4.06
N GLU A 103 14.37 6.55 -5.05
CA GLU A 103 15.78 6.59 -5.46
C GLU A 103 16.69 7.04 -4.31
N LYS A 104 16.32 8.11 -3.60
CA LYS A 104 17.08 8.63 -2.45
C LYS A 104 17.09 7.67 -1.26
N SER A 105 16.11 6.79 -1.17
CA SER A 105 16.04 5.76 -0.10
C SER A 105 16.99 4.58 -0.35
N HIS A 106 17.58 4.46 -1.54
CA HIS A 106 18.50 3.38 -1.95
C HIS A 106 17.93 1.97 -1.76
N LEU A 107 16.60 1.84 -1.81
CA LEU A 107 15.91 0.56 -1.68
C LEU A 107 15.91 -0.19 -3.01
N LEU A 108 16.06 -1.51 -2.92
CA LEU A 108 15.75 -2.43 -4.02
C LEU A 108 14.49 -3.19 -3.64
N LEU A 109 13.44 -3.01 -4.44
CA LEU A 109 12.14 -3.62 -4.18
C LEU A 109 12.17 -5.10 -4.57
N SER A 110 11.91 -5.98 -3.60
CA SER A 110 11.83 -7.43 -3.81
C SER A 110 10.44 -7.85 -4.30
N ILE A 111 9.39 -7.16 -3.81
CA ILE A 111 8.00 -7.39 -4.20
C ILE A 111 7.31 -6.06 -4.46
N VAL A 112 6.53 -6.00 -5.53
CA VAL A 112 5.64 -4.86 -5.85
C VAL A 112 4.22 -5.38 -6.01
N SER A 113 3.31 -5.00 -5.09
CA SER A 113 1.89 -5.28 -5.19
C SER A 113 1.20 -4.10 -5.87
N LEU A 114 0.69 -4.34 -7.07
CA LEU A 114 0.16 -3.35 -8.00
C LEU A 114 -1.33 -3.11 -7.74
N ASP A 115 -1.76 -1.84 -7.70
CA ASP A 115 -3.19 -1.51 -7.77
C ASP A 115 -3.70 -1.84 -9.18
N CYS A 116 -4.58 -2.79 -9.30
CA CYS A 116 -5.19 -3.19 -10.56
C CYS A 116 -6.73 -3.08 -10.50
N THR A 117 -7.23 -2.09 -9.77
CA THR A 117 -8.65 -1.88 -9.53
C THR A 117 -9.45 -1.76 -10.82
N SER A 118 -8.94 -1.01 -11.79
CA SER A 118 -9.61 -0.77 -13.07
C SER A 118 -9.36 -1.86 -14.11
N GLN A 119 -8.50 -2.84 -13.82
CA GLN A 119 -8.11 -3.89 -14.74
C GLN A 119 -7.69 -3.29 -16.11
N THR A 120 -8.37 -3.60 -17.21
CA THR A 120 -8.10 -3.05 -18.55
C THR A 120 -8.95 -1.84 -18.91
N ASN A 121 -9.83 -1.39 -18.03
CA ASN A 121 -10.67 -0.22 -18.27
C ASN A 121 -9.90 1.08 -18.09
N GLU A 122 -10.41 2.15 -18.70
CA GLU A 122 -9.92 3.50 -18.40
C GLU A 122 -10.09 3.80 -16.91
N THR A 123 -9.14 4.51 -16.33
CA THR A 123 -9.14 4.85 -14.93
C THR A 123 -9.06 6.37 -14.76
N GLY A 124 -9.54 6.84 -13.60
CA GLY A 124 -9.27 8.20 -13.12
C GLY A 124 -7.93 8.25 -12.37
N ASN A 125 -7.72 9.31 -11.61
CA ASN A 125 -6.46 9.53 -10.92
C ASN A 125 -6.31 8.78 -9.58
N SER A 126 -7.31 7.97 -9.19
CA SER A 126 -7.38 7.36 -7.85
C SER A 126 -6.90 5.92 -7.80
N HIS A 127 -6.81 5.26 -8.94
CA HIS A 127 -6.39 3.87 -9.08
C HIS A 127 -5.63 3.70 -10.39
N MET A 128 -4.90 2.61 -10.50
CA MET A 128 -4.24 2.24 -11.75
C MET A 128 -5.02 1.18 -12.52
N ASN A 129 -4.83 1.18 -13.82
CA ASN A 129 -5.23 0.11 -14.71
C ASN A 129 -4.02 -0.73 -15.14
N TRP A 130 -4.26 -1.70 -16.00
CA TRP A 130 -3.23 -2.62 -16.48
C TRP A 130 -2.08 -1.90 -17.20
N GLU A 131 -2.39 -0.96 -18.09
CA GLU A 131 -1.37 -0.23 -18.86
C GLU A 131 -0.52 0.68 -17.98
N GLU A 132 -1.13 1.34 -17.00
CA GLU A 132 -0.41 2.16 -16.03
C GLU A 132 0.50 1.31 -15.13
N ASN A 133 0.07 0.12 -14.76
CA ASN A 133 0.92 -0.81 -14.02
C ASN A 133 2.12 -1.28 -14.84
N LEU A 134 1.95 -1.57 -16.13
CA LEU A 134 3.09 -1.90 -17.01
C LEU A 134 4.05 -0.71 -17.16
N LYS A 135 3.51 0.51 -17.25
CA LYS A 135 4.32 1.73 -17.29
C LYS A 135 5.07 1.94 -15.96
N LEU A 136 4.41 1.71 -14.81
CA LEU A 136 5.05 1.78 -13.50
C LEU A 136 6.22 0.81 -13.39
N ILE A 137 6.03 -0.44 -13.81
CA ILE A 137 7.09 -1.47 -13.82
C ILE A 137 8.27 -1.02 -14.70
N ALA A 138 7.99 -0.47 -15.88
CA ALA A 138 9.04 0.02 -16.77
C ALA A 138 9.85 1.17 -16.13
N GLU A 139 9.18 2.13 -15.50
CA GLU A 139 9.79 3.25 -14.81
C GLU A 139 10.65 2.78 -13.60
N LEU A 140 10.13 1.82 -12.81
CA LEU A 140 10.89 1.24 -11.70
C LEU A 140 12.18 0.54 -12.18
N LYS A 141 12.13 -0.14 -13.33
CA LYS A 141 13.29 -0.78 -13.97
C LYS A 141 14.30 0.26 -14.48
N GLU A 142 13.84 1.28 -15.18
CA GLU A 142 14.68 2.37 -15.70
C GLU A 142 15.44 3.08 -14.58
N ARG A 143 14.77 3.34 -13.46
CA ARG A 143 15.34 3.97 -12.26
C ARG A 143 16.15 3.02 -11.38
N LYS A 144 16.26 1.75 -11.77
CA LYS A 144 17.00 0.71 -11.02
C LYS A 144 16.52 0.50 -9.59
N LEU A 145 15.22 0.70 -9.36
CA LEU A 145 14.54 0.45 -8.07
C LEU A 145 14.16 -1.01 -7.88
N VAL A 146 14.28 -1.82 -8.92
CA VAL A 146 13.95 -3.25 -8.98
C VAL A 146 15.06 -4.03 -9.67
N THR A 147 15.00 -5.35 -9.56
CA THR A 147 15.93 -6.29 -10.22
C THR A 147 15.14 -7.30 -11.05
N ASP A 148 15.86 -8.16 -11.78
CA ASP A 148 15.25 -9.29 -12.53
C ASP A 148 14.60 -10.33 -11.60
N LYS A 149 14.87 -10.26 -10.29
CA LYS A 149 14.26 -11.14 -9.27
C LYS A 149 13.02 -10.54 -8.62
N THR A 150 12.70 -9.28 -8.91
CA THR A 150 11.54 -8.61 -8.30
C THR A 150 10.25 -9.27 -8.72
N ILE A 151 9.41 -9.60 -7.75
CA ILE A 151 8.10 -10.23 -7.94
C ILE A 151 7.04 -9.14 -8.08
N TYR A 152 6.27 -9.19 -9.16
CA TYR A 152 5.14 -8.30 -9.39
C TYR A 152 3.83 -9.05 -9.17
N VAL A 153 2.91 -8.44 -8.42
CA VAL A 153 1.61 -9.03 -8.09
C VAL A 153 0.51 -8.05 -8.45
N ALA A 154 -0.31 -8.38 -9.44
CA ALA A 154 -1.54 -7.65 -9.70
C ALA A 154 -2.57 -7.99 -8.63
N ASN A 155 -3.06 -6.97 -7.93
CA ASN A 155 -3.92 -7.09 -6.78
C ASN A 155 -4.98 -5.98 -6.76
N HIS A 156 -5.77 -5.89 -5.70
CA HIS A 156 -6.75 -4.84 -5.47
C HIS A 156 -7.80 -4.73 -6.59
N PHE A 157 -8.30 -5.87 -7.08
CA PHE A 157 -9.28 -5.91 -8.17
C PHE A 157 -10.66 -5.43 -7.73
N SER A 158 -11.30 -4.61 -8.56
CA SER A 158 -12.71 -4.26 -8.42
C SER A 158 -13.57 -5.12 -9.36
N HIS A 159 -14.78 -5.45 -8.92
CA HIS A 159 -15.79 -6.09 -9.78
C HIS A 159 -16.18 -5.20 -10.99
N ASN A 160 -15.92 -3.89 -10.92
CA ASN A 160 -16.15 -2.96 -12.03
C ASN A 160 -15.11 -3.08 -13.15
N GLY A 161 -14.00 -3.79 -12.93
CA GLY A 161 -12.98 -4.03 -13.96
C GLY A 161 -13.44 -4.94 -15.09
N GLY A 162 -14.39 -5.84 -14.82
CA GLY A 162 -15.10 -6.63 -15.80
C GLY A 162 -14.45 -7.95 -16.20
N LEU A 163 -13.14 -8.15 -15.98
CA LEU A 163 -12.46 -9.41 -16.27
C LEU A 163 -12.62 -10.40 -15.11
N SER A 164 -12.82 -11.66 -15.46
CA SER A 164 -12.73 -12.77 -14.50
C SER A 164 -11.28 -13.02 -14.07
N TYR A 165 -11.11 -13.77 -12.98
CA TYR A 165 -9.78 -14.21 -12.54
C TYR A 165 -8.99 -14.91 -13.66
N ALA A 166 -9.63 -15.81 -14.40
CA ALA A 166 -8.97 -16.56 -15.47
C ALA A 166 -8.47 -15.66 -16.61
N GLU A 167 -9.24 -14.64 -16.97
CA GLU A 167 -8.86 -13.66 -17.99
C GLU A 167 -7.70 -12.78 -17.51
N MET A 168 -7.75 -12.29 -16.25
CA MET A 168 -6.64 -11.55 -15.66
C MET A 168 -5.39 -12.40 -15.53
N ALA A 169 -5.50 -13.66 -15.11
CA ALA A 169 -4.36 -14.56 -15.00
C ALA A 169 -3.70 -14.83 -16.36
N ALA A 170 -4.51 -15.02 -17.41
CA ALA A 170 -3.99 -15.19 -18.77
C ALA A 170 -3.31 -13.93 -19.31
N LEU A 171 -3.77 -12.74 -18.90
CA LEU A 171 -3.15 -11.46 -19.24
C LEU A 171 -1.83 -11.29 -18.49
N SER A 172 -1.84 -11.48 -17.17
CA SER A 172 -0.71 -11.29 -16.27
C SER A 172 0.46 -12.24 -16.60
N GLN A 173 0.16 -13.49 -16.95
CA GLN A 173 1.16 -14.49 -17.30
C GLN A 173 2.07 -14.06 -18.46
N LYS A 174 1.54 -13.30 -19.42
CA LYS A 174 2.32 -12.80 -20.58
C LYS A 174 3.40 -11.79 -20.19
N HIS A 175 3.29 -11.22 -19.00
CA HIS A 175 4.18 -10.19 -18.47
C HIS A 175 4.93 -10.63 -17.21
N GLU A 176 4.87 -11.93 -16.86
CA GLU A 176 5.50 -12.48 -15.65
C GLU A 176 4.98 -11.82 -14.35
N ILE A 177 3.71 -11.40 -14.36
CA ILE A 177 3.02 -10.82 -13.21
C ILE A 177 2.12 -11.88 -12.59
N ILE A 178 2.15 -12.03 -11.29
CA ILE A 178 1.26 -12.92 -10.53
C ILE A 178 -0.11 -12.25 -10.39
N THR A 179 -1.19 -12.95 -10.70
CA THR A 179 -2.55 -12.49 -10.35
C THR A 179 -2.88 -13.00 -8.95
N SER A 180 -3.19 -12.08 -8.03
CA SER A 180 -3.49 -12.44 -6.65
C SER A 180 -4.85 -13.15 -6.52
N TYR A 181 -4.98 -13.93 -5.46
CA TYR A 181 -6.22 -14.55 -4.99
C TYR A 181 -6.18 -14.70 -3.46
N ASP A 182 -7.33 -14.88 -2.84
CA ASP A 182 -7.43 -15.01 -1.38
C ASP A 182 -6.65 -16.23 -0.89
N GLY A 183 -5.67 -15.99 -0.02
CA GLY A 183 -4.78 -17.04 0.51
C GLY A 183 -3.50 -17.25 -0.32
N LEU A 184 -3.19 -16.39 -1.31
CA LEU A 184 -1.90 -16.43 -1.99
C LEU A 184 -0.76 -16.17 -0.99
N GLU A 185 0.21 -17.07 -0.96
CA GLU A 185 1.46 -16.92 -0.21
C GLU A 185 2.63 -16.80 -1.19
N ILE A 186 3.52 -15.85 -0.94
CA ILE A 186 4.74 -15.62 -1.71
C ILE A 186 5.93 -15.76 -0.76
N LEU A 187 6.84 -16.65 -1.10
CA LEU A 187 8.09 -16.84 -0.36
C LEU A 187 9.24 -16.17 -1.10
N THR A 188 10.04 -15.36 -0.39
CA THR A 188 11.25 -14.67 -0.89
C THR A 188 12.51 -15.24 -0.32
#